data_366ff7749dd387fdf455a614a072bdea
#
_entry.id   366ff7749dd387fdf455a614a072bdea
#
_cell.length_a   1.000
_cell.length_b   1.000
_cell.length_c   1.000
_cell.angle_alpha   90.00
_cell.angle_beta   90.00
_cell.angle_gamma   90.00
#
_symmetry.space_group_name_H-M   'P 1'
#
loop_
_entity.id
_entity.type
_entity.pdbx_description
1 polymer ?
#
loop_
_entity_poly.entity_id
_entity_poly.type
_entity_poly.pdbx_seq_one_letter_code
_entity_poly.pdbx_strand_id
1 'polypeptide(L)'
;KARLLKIIELKMFKFNILIDFFDVVYDKNIVDIYPIITPFCLMLIDMVTRLNEKFRAQKVVDFTQIMGNAVEALRDTNLPLILDQNISHILIDEFQDTNESQLNFLELLTENFAGNPQKSFFAVGDPMQSIYRFRKAEVEIFTRVQKRGISDLKLKSLFLKVNFRSSKSIIDWLNNSYSKVFPILDLPDEGSIPYSSCESNNTIKEGGIKLIPLTSNAKNKTELYEAEALYILNIIKDIRRSSPDASIAVLTRSRAHLNELIGLINKQDDSLPIDAIEMSKIQSNQTFQDILSLTKALFDFSDRAHWVAALKCPWCGLSVNDLVLLFEKDHKSSIWELINDKNLTSQLNSNSAKRLSAFIKVIKCNIQYRGRVSHRYFIESIWRQLKGEESMIDSHDIQNINLFLELLEEASDTLSIDFLKLERLIANKYISKTSIKENPVQFMTIQKSKGLEFDHVIIP
;
A
#
# COMPACT_ATOMS: atom_id res chain seq x y z
N LYS A 1 -42.98 -3.64 -1.23
CA LYS A 1 -42.24 -2.44 -1.58
C LYS A 1 -42.17 -1.46 -0.40
N ALA A 2 -43.30 -0.84 0.06
CA ALA A 2 -43.32 0.13 1.16
C ALA A 2 -42.79 -0.41 2.49
N ARG A 3 -42.97 -1.70 2.82
CA ARG A 3 -42.46 -2.33 4.06
C ARG A 3 -40.96 -2.63 3.99
N LEU A 4 -40.46 -2.96 2.80
CA LEU A 4 -39.03 -3.15 2.56
C LEU A 4 -38.28 -1.80 2.61
N LEU A 5 -38.81 -0.79 1.92
CA LEU A 5 -38.29 0.58 1.97
C LEU A 5 -38.24 1.11 3.41
N LYS A 6 -39.26 0.85 4.22
CA LYS A 6 -39.31 1.30 5.62
C LYS A 6 -38.32 0.55 6.53
N ILE A 7 -38.01 -0.73 6.24
CA ILE A 7 -36.95 -1.50 6.93
C ILE A 7 -35.57 -1.01 6.48
N ILE A 8 -35.47 -0.67 5.20
CA ILE A 8 -34.30 -0.10 4.57
C ILE A 8 -34.04 1.31 5.15
N GLU A 9 -35.03 2.20 5.19
CA GLU A 9 -34.93 3.56 5.76
C GLU A 9 -34.59 3.56 7.27
N LEU A 10 -35.17 2.66 8.06
CA LEU A 10 -34.96 2.57 9.51
C LEU A 10 -33.57 2.02 9.93
N LYS A 11 -32.80 1.37 9.02
CA LYS A 11 -31.47 0.79 9.29
C LYS A 11 -30.39 1.17 8.28
N MET A 12 -30.70 1.98 7.30
CA MET A 12 -29.91 2.19 6.07
C MET A 12 -28.99 3.38 6.01
N PHE A 13 -28.51 3.86 7.10
CA PHE A 13 -27.44 4.84 7.04
C PHE A 13 -26.10 4.28 6.47
N LYS A 14 -26.04 3.01 6.09
CA LYS A 14 -24.80 2.32 5.62
C LYS A 14 -24.94 1.53 4.30
N PHE A 15 -26.01 1.71 3.54
CA PHE A 15 -26.30 0.83 2.38
C PHE A 15 -26.54 1.58 1.05
N ASN A 16 -25.72 2.55 0.70
CA ASN A 16 -25.71 3.09 -0.69
C ASN A 16 -25.45 1.97 -1.71
N ILE A 17 -24.67 0.94 -1.38
CA ILE A 17 -24.48 -0.24 -2.24
C ILE A 17 -25.78 -0.95 -2.61
N LEU A 18 -26.80 -0.94 -1.74
CA LEU A 18 -28.09 -1.54 -2.06
C LEU A 18 -28.95 -0.64 -2.96
N ILE A 19 -28.78 0.67 -2.88
CA ILE A 19 -29.45 1.63 -3.78
C ILE A 19 -28.87 1.47 -5.19
N ASP A 20 -27.56 1.45 -5.34
CA ASP A 20 -26.89 1.19 -6.61
C ASP A 20 -27.28 -0.17 -7.21
N PHE A 21 -27.45 -1.20 -6.36
CA PHE A 21 -27.91 -2.51 -6.80
C PHE A 21 -29.39 -2.47 -7.25
N PHE A 22 -30.25 -1.68 -6.61
CA PHE A 22 -31.63 -1.48 -7.02
C PHE A 22 -31.74 -0.69 -8.32
N ASP A 23 -30.87 0.28 -8.56
CA ASP A 23 -30.84 1.05 -9.81
C ASP A 23 -30.40 0.19 -11.01
N VAL A 24 -29.49 -0.74 -10.82
CA VAL A 24 -29.07 -1.74 -11.84
C VAL A 24 -30.17 -2.75 -12.15
N VAL A 25 -31.06 -3.05 -11.18
CA VAL A 25 -32.12 -4.06 -11.32
C VAL A 25 -33.44 -3.45 -11.85
N TYR A 26 -33.48 -2.15 -12.16
CA TYR A 26 -34.71 -1.48 -12.58
C TYR A 26 -35.15 -1.79 -14.02
N ASP A 27 -34.57 -2.77 -14.69
CA ASP A 27 -35.01 -3.29 -15.97
C ASP A 27 -36.15 -4.33 -15.81
N LYS A 28 -37.09 -4.31 -16.69
CA LYS A 28 -38.50 -4.80 -16.73
C LYS A 28 -38.90 -6.18 -16.17
N ASN A 29 -38.02 -6.95 -15.52
CA ASN A 29 -38.31 -8.31 -15.01
C ASN A 29 -38.22 -8.47 -13.48
N ILE A 30 -38.55 -7.43 -12.72
CA ILE A 30 -38.33 -7.35 -11.25
C ILE A 30 -39.14 -8.39 -10.46
N VAL A 31 -40.29 -8.85 -10.97
CA VAL A 31 -41.17 -9.75 -10.20
C VAL A 31 -40.52 -11.10 -9.88
N ASP A 32 -39.68 -11.62 -10.78
CA ASP A 32 -39.04 -12.92 -10.62
C ASP A 32 -37.78 -12.90 -9.70
N ILE A 33 -37.24 -11.71 -9.42
CA ILE A 33 -36.02 -11.53 -8.63
C ILE A 33 -36.33 -11.29 -7.12
N TYR A 34 -37.55 -10.87 -6.79
CA TYR A 34 -37.97 -10.59 -5.40
C TYR A 34 -37.69 -11.73 -4.41
N PRO A 35 -37.93 -13.01 -4.73
CA PRO A 35 -37.65 -14.11 -3.82
C PRO A 35 -36.18 -14.28 -3.48
N ILE A 36 -35.28 -13.81 -4.34
CA ILE A 36 -33.82 -13.89 -4.16
C ILE A 36 -33.30 -12.65 -3.43
N ILE A 37 -33.80 -11.48 -3.77
CA ILE A 37 -33.34 -10.20 -3.19
C ILE A 37 -33.68 -10.11 -1.70
N THR A 38 -34.88 -10.52 -1.30
CA THR A 38 -35.30 -10.40 0.11
C THR A 38 -34.42 -11.21 1.08
N PRO A 39 -34.15 -12.52 0.85
CA PRO A 39 -33.22 -13.27 1.67
C PRO A 39 -31.79 -12.70 1.64
N PHE A 40 -31.34 -12.22 0.48
CA PHE A 40 -30.03 -11.61 0.34
C PHE A 40 -29.89 -10.35 1.19
N CYS A 41 -30.88 -9.45 1.18
CA CYS A 41 -30.90 -8.25 2.03
C CYS A 41 -30.89 -8.60 3.53
N LEU A 42 -31.67 -9.62 3.92
CA LEU A 42 -31.67 -10.09 5.32
C LEU A 42 -30.30 -10.64 5.73
N MET A 43 -29.67 -11.42 4.86
CA MET A 43 -28.31 -11.93 5.07
C MET A 43 -27.29 -10.81 5.21
N LEU A 44 -27.35 -9.77 4.36
CA LEU A 44 -26.46 -8.61 4.45
C LEU A 44 -26.62 -7.86 5.79
N ILE A 45 -27.85 -7.71 6.28
CA ILE A 45 -28.12 -7.09 7.58
C ILE A 45 -27.48 -7.90 8.72
N ASP A 46 -27.62 -9.24 8.70
CA ASP A 46 -27.00 -10.12 9.69
C ASP A 46 -25.46 -10.06 9.60
N MET A 47 -24.90 -10.09 8.39
CA MET A 47 -23.45 -9.96 8.17
C MET A 47 -22.91 -8.64 8.72
N VAL A 48 -23.56 -7.50 8.48
CA VAL A 48 -23.13 -6.20 9.01
C VAL A 48 -23.25 -6.14 10.52
N THR A 49 -24.29 -6.73 11.08
CA THR A 49 -24.46 -6.81 12.54
C THR A 49 -23.30 -7.60 13.17
N ARG A 50 -22.98 -8.78 12.63
CA ARG A 50 -21.84 -9.61 13.09
C ARG A 50 -20.48 -8.92 12.88
N LEU A 51 -20.32 -8.19 11.77
CA LEU A 51 -19.11 -7.41 11.52
C LEU A 51 -18.92 -6.33 12.60
N ASN A 52 -19.98 -5.59 12.93
CA ASN A 52 -19.94 -4.57 13.98
C ASN A 52 -19.66 -5.19 15.38
N GLU A 53 -20.24 -6.33 15.70
CA GLU A 53 -19.92 -7.08 16.93
C GLU A 53 -18.45 -7.49 16.96
N LYS A 54 -17.91 -7.96 15.84
CA LYS A 54 -16.50 -8.33 15.71
C LYS A 54 -15.58 -7.12 15.85
N PHE A 55 -15.92 -5.97 15.25
CA PHE A 55 -15.19 -4.74 15.42
C PHE A 55 -15.13 -4.31 16.90
N ARG A 56 -16.24 -4.39 17.62
CA ARG A 56 -16.29 -4.09 19.05
C ARG A 56 -15.46 -5.06 19.89
N ALA A 57 -15.58 -6.37 19.62
CA ALA A 57 -14.87 -7.40 20.36
C ALA A 57 -13.35 -7.33 20.14
N GLN A 58 -12.89 -7.00 18.94
CA GLN A 58 -11.48 -6.89 18.58
C GLN A 58 -10.91 -5.48 18.75
N LYS A 59 -11.74 -4.49 19.10
CA LYS A 59 -11.36 -3.06 19.20
C LYS A 59 -10.69 -2.53 17.93
N VAL A 60 -11.15 -2.96 16.77
CA VAL A 60 -10.69 -2.54 15.44
C VAL A 60 -11.85 -2.02 14.62
N VAL A 61 -11.58 -1.18 13.65
CA VAL A 61 -12.57 -0.64 12.69
C VAL A 61 -11.92 -0.52 11.32
N ASP A 62 -12.71 -0.56 10.26
CA ASP A 62 -12.24 -0.21 8.91
C ASP A 62 -12.41 1.30 8.62
N PHE A 63 -11.84 1.75 7.50
CA PHE A 63 -11.93 3.15 7.10
C PHE A 63 -13.37 3.62 6.86
N THR A 64 -14.24 2.75 6.36
CA THR A 64 -15.67 3.05 6.14
C THR A 64 -16.38 3.28 7.47
N GLN A 65 -16.06 2.45 8.47
CA GLN A 65 -16.61 2.59 9.81
C GLN A 65 -16.12 3.86 10.51
N ILE A 66 -14.84 4.25 10.32
CA ILE A 66 -14.30 5.51 10.86
C ILE A 66 -15.10 6.69 10.34
N MET A 67 -15.30 6.76 9.01
CA MET A 67 -16.08 7.84 8.38
C MET A 67 -17.54 7.81 8.84
N GLY A 68 -18.17 6.63 8.89
CA GLY A 68 -19.53 6.48 9.39
C GLY A 68 -19.69 6.95 10.84
N ASN A 69 -18.75 6.59 11.70
CA ASN A 69 -18.77 7.04 13.10
C ASN A 69 -18.55 8.56 13.23
N ALA A 70 -17.71 9.16 12.38
CA ALA A 70 -17.50 10.60 12.34
C ALA A 70 -18.76 11.36 11.92
N VAL A 71 -19.46 10.88 10.90
CA VAL A 71 -20.75 11.43 10.46
C VAL A 71 -21.82 11.28 11.54
N GLU A 72 -21.87 10.13 12.23
CA GLU A 72 -22.80 9.89 13.34
C GLU A 72 -22.53 10.81 14.53
N ALA A 73 -21.25 11.00 14.88
CA ALA A 73 -20.85 11.91 15.95
C ALA A 73 -21.20 13.38 15.66
N LEU A 74 -21.12 13.82 14.41
CA LEU A 74 -21.56 15.18 14.00
C LEU A 74 -23.08 15.40 14.08
N ARG A 75 -23.86 14.35 14.20
CA ARG A 75 -25.30 14.44 14.44
C ARG A 75 -25.68 14.50 15.90
N ASP A 76 -24.73 14.25 16.79
CA ASP A 76 -24.90 14.47 18.24
C ASP A 76 -24.96 15.99 18.51
N THR A 77 -25.89 16.42 19.34
CA THR A 77 -26.20 17.82 19.58
C THR A 77 -25.07 18.65 20.21
N ASN A 78 -24.09 18.03 20.83
CA ASN A 78 -23.01 18.73 21.54
C ASN A 78 -21.73 18.87 20.70
N LEU A 79 -21.37 17.87 19.88
CA LEU A 79 -20.12 17.89 19.15
C LEU A 79 -20.08 18.97 18.06
N PRO A 80 -21.13 19.18 17.23
CA PRO A 80 -21.14 20.27 16.26
C PRO A 80 -20.92 21.64 16.86
N LEU A 81 -21.47 21.90 18.03
CA LEU A 81 -21.29 23.18 18.75
C LEU A 81 -19.84 23.40 19.21
N ILE A 82 -19.19 22.34 19.71
CA ILE A 82 -17.78 22.40 20.12
C ILE A 82 -16.88 22.62 18.89
N LEU A 83 -17.12 21.91 17.80
CA LEU A 83 -16.34 22.06 16.57
C LEU A 83 -16.58 23.42 15.91
N ASP A 84 -17.81 23.92 15.93
CA ASP A 84 -18.16 25.23 15.42
C ASP A 84 -17.43 26.37 16.13
N GLN A 85 -17.18 26.24 17.42
CA GLN A 85 -16.39 27.22 18.20
C GLN A 85 -14.88 27.13 17.89
N ASN A 86 -14.37 25.97 17.52
CA ASN A 86 -12.94 25.72 17.36
C ASN A 86 -12.46 25.76 15.90
N ILE A 87 -13.35 25.53 14.92
CA ILE A 87 -13.01 25.50 13.51
C ILE A 87 -13.62 26.71 12.80
N SER A 88 -12.77 27.60 12.31
CA SER A 88 -13.17 28.78 11.57
C SER A 88 -12.92 28.63 10.06
N HIS A 89 -11.88 27.90 9.67
CA HIS A 89 -11.47 27.78 8.28
C HIS A 89 -11.26 26.31 7.91
N ILE A 90 -11.84 25.87 6.80
CA ILE A 90 -11.66 24.52 6.26
C ILE A 90 -11.03 24.67 4.88
N LEU A 91 -9.87 24.03 4.71
CA LEU A 91 -9.15 23.95 3.44
C LEU A 91 -9.03 22.49 3.04
N ILE A 92 -9.47 22.15 1.82
CA ILE A 92 -9.42 20.78 1.30
C ILE A 92 -8.63 20.79 -0.01
N ASP A 93 -7.59 20.00 -0.04
CA ASP A 93 -6.83 19.74 -1.26
C ASP A 93 -7.31 18.45 -1.93
N GLU A 94 -7.06 18.32 -3.24
CA GLU A 94 -7.44 17.15 -4.05
C GLU A 94 -8.94 16.80 -3.94
N PHE A 95 -9.81 17.81 -3.93
CA PHE A 95 -11.25 17.64 -3.66
C PHE A 95 -11.95 16.73 -4.66
N GLN A 96 -11.41 16.54 -5.88
CA GLN A 96 -11.94 15.60 -6.88
C GLN A 96 -11.85 14.14 -6.45
N ASP A 97 -11.10 13.82 -5.40
CA ASP A 97 -11.00 12.47 -4.85
C ASP A 97 -11.96 12.21 -3.68
N THR A 98 -12.84 13.18 -3.41
CA THR A 98 -13.86 13.08 -2.36
C THR A 98 -14.94 12.08 -2.76
N ASN A 99 -15.41 11.27 -1.80
CA ASN A 99 -16.56 10.39 -1.94
C ASN A 99 -17.79 10.94 -1.20
N GLU A 100 -18.97 10.36 -1.46
CA GLU A 100 -20.24 10.84 -0.90
C GLU A 100 -20.27 10.86 0.64
N SER A 101 -19.65 9.88 1.30
CA SER A 101 -19.56 9.88 2.77
C SER A 101 -18.72 11.04 3.32
N GLN A 102 -17.65 11.38 2.61
CA GLN A 102 -16.80 12.53 2.96
C GLN A 102 -17.52 13.85 2.67
N LEU A 103 -18.25 13.94 1.57
CA LEU A 103 -19.07 15.11 1.29
C LEU A 103 -20.11 15.33 2.39
N ASN A 104 -20.85 14.29 2.76
CA ASN A 104 -21.85 14.37 3.86
C ASN A 104 -21.22 14.81 5.19
N PHE A 105 -20.02 14.32 5.50
CA PHE A 105 -19.25 14.79 6.66
C PHE A 105 -18.95 16.29 6.59
N LEU A 106 -18.52 16.77 5.41
CA LEU A 106 -18.22 18.20 5.21
C LEU A 106 -19.47 19.07 5.24
N GLU A 107 -20.58 18.59 4.69
CA GLU A 107 -21.89 19.27 4.73
C GLU A 107 -22.33 19.51 6.18
N LEU A 108 -22.26 18.47 7.03
CA LEU A 108 -22.58 18.60 8.45
C LEU A 108 -21.61 19.55 9.18
N LEU A 109 -20.32 19.49 8.84
CA LEU A 109 -19.31 20.33 9.47
C LEU A 109 -19.43 21.81 9.09
N THR A 110 -19.99 22.11 7.89
CA THR A 110 -20.14 23.47 7.38
C THR A 110 -21.56 24.04 7.51
N GLU A 111 -22.46 23.33 8.17
CA GLU A 111 -23.88 23.71 8.29
C GLU A 111 -24.07 25.14 8.82
N ASN A 112 -23.24 25.58 9.77
CA ASN A 112 -23.31 26.91 10.37
C ASN A 112 -22.32 27.93 9.77
N PHE A 113 -21.73 27.65 8.61
CA PHE A 113 -20.75 28.55 7.99
C PHE A 113 -21.41 29.65 7.17
N ALA A 114 -22.60 29.41 6.64
CA ALA A 114 -23.30 30.39 5.82
C ALA A 114 -23.65 31.65 6.60
N GLY A 115 -23.32 32.81 6.04
CA GLY A 115 -23.60 34.13 6.67
C GLY A 115 -22.64 34.52 7.80
N ASN A 116 -21.69 33.69 8.19
CA ASN A 116 -20.68 34.02 9.19
C ASN A 116 -19.38 34.50 8.53
N PRO A 117 -19.02 35.82 8.63
CA PRO A 117 -17.83 36.36 7.98
C PRO A 117 -16.50 35.86 8.55
N GLN A 118 -16.51 35.24 9.72
CA GLN A 118 -15.33 34.67 10.37
C GLN A 118 -15.05 33.22 9.94
N LYS A 119 -15.96 32.64 9.14
CA LYS A 119 -15.84 31.25 8.67
C LYS A 119 -15.62 31.18 7.18
N SER A 120 -14.80 30.25 6.73
CA SER A 120 -14.56 30.03 5.32
C SER A 120 -14.36 28.56 4.96
N PHE A 121 -14.79 28.20 3.77
CA PHE A 121 -14.53 26.92 3.13
C PHE A 121 -13.78 27.14 1.81
N PHE A 122 -12.68 26.45 1.62
CA PHE A 122 -11.86 26.53 0.44
C PHE A 122 -11.49 25.10 -0.03
N ALA A 123 -11.94 24.73 -1.22
CA ALA A 123 -11.64 23.44 -1.83
C ALA A 123 -10.84 23.63 -3.12
N VAL A 124 -9.76 22.90 -3.26
CA VAL A 124 -8.89 22.90 -4.44
C VAL A 124 -8.89 21.50 -5.05
N GLY A 125 -8.85 21.45 -6.37
CA GLY A 125 -8.77 20.20 -7.09
C GLY A 125 -8.81 20.38 -8.61
N ASP A 126 -8.46 19.32 -9.30
CA ASP A 126 -8.56 19.21 -10.74
C ASP A 126 -9.38 17.96 -11.10
N PRO A 127 -10.62 18.11 -11.56
CA PRO A 127 -11.47 16.97 -11.89
C PRO A 127 -10.88 16.07 -12.98
N MET A 128 -10.00 16.61 -13.86
CA MET A 128 -9.29 15.80 -14.87
C MET A 128 -8.21 14.89 -14.27
N GLN A 129 -7.80 15.12 -13.01
CA GLN A 129 -6.81 14.31 -12.28
C GLN A 129 -7.45 13.33 -11.30
N SER A 130 -8.76 13.07 -11.38
CA SER A 130 -9.40 12.06 -10.55
C SER A 130 -9.00 10.65 -10.99
N ILE A 131 -8.21 9.95 -10.17
CA ILE A 131 -7.68 8.60 -10.46
C ILE A 131 -8.14 7.55 -9.44
N TYR A 132 -8.97 7.94 -8.45
CA TYR A 132 -9.39 7.08 -7.35
C TYR A 132 -10.85 6.60 -7.43
N ARG A 133 -11.40 6.46 -8.65
CA ARG A 133 -12.75 5.90 -8.87
C ARG A 133 -12.91 4.52 -8.19
N PHE A 134 -11.87 3.69 -8.14
CA PHE A 134 -11.88 2.40 -7.43
C PHE A 134 -12.01 2.55 -5.90
N ARG A 135 -11.80 3.75 -5.34
CA ARG A 135 -12.06 4.12 -3.94
C ARG A 135 -13.37 4.86 -3.76
N LYS A 136 -14.26 4.82 -4.77
CA LYS A 136 -15.53 5.55 -4.80
C LYS A 136 -15.37 7.07 -4.81
N ALA A 137 -14.25 7.59 -5.29
CA ALA A 137 -14.14 9.01 -5.64
C ALA A 137 -15.06 9.30 -6.84
N GLU A 138 -15.87 10.32 -6.74
CA GLU A 138 -16.86 10.70 -7.75
C GLU A 138 -16.58 12.11 -8.22
N VAL A 139 -16.17 12.25 -9.49
CA VAL A 139 -15.90 13.57 -10.10
C VAL A 139 -17.16 14.44 -10.10
N GLU A 140 -18.34 13.82 -10.14
CA GLU A 140 -19.62 14.48 -10.02
C GLU A 140 -19.72 15.33 -8.75
N ILE A 141 -19.19 14.86 -7.63
CA ILE A 141 -19.16 15.60 -6.35
C ILE A 141 -18.47 16.95 -6.52
N PHE A 142 -17.30 16.96 -7.18
CA PHE A 142 -16.55 18.19 -7.42
C PHE A 142 -17.36 19.19 -8.22
N THR A 143 -17.94 18.78 -9.35
CA THR A 143 -18.76 19.63 -10.23
C THR A 143 -20.06 20.05 -9.56
N ARG A 144 -20.68 19.19 -8.78
CA ARG A 144 -21.89 19.49 -7.98
C ARG A 144 -21.63 20.58 -6.95
N VAL A 145 -20.57 20.41 -6.16
CA VAL A 145 -20.18 21.41 -5.13
C VAL A 145 -19.74 22.73 -5.78
N GLN A 146 -19.02 22.68 -6.89
CA GLN A 146 -18.64 23.88 -7.63
C GLN A 146 -19.85 24.68 -8.12
N LYS A 147 -20.91 24.00 -8.61
CA LYS A 147 -22.10 24.64 -9.17
C LYS A 147 -23.13 25.04 -8.09
N ARG A 148 -23.32 24.20 -7.08
CA ARG A 148 -24.40 24.35 -6.09
C ARG A 148 -23.92 24.89 -4.74
N GLY A 149 -22.62 24.79 -4.44
CA GLY A 149 -22.05 25.05 -3.12
C GLY A 149 -22.07 23.81 -2.23
N ILE A 150 -21.81 24.00 -0.93
CA ILE A 150 -21.84 22.96 0.10
C ILE A 150 -22.76 23.41 1.21
N SER A 151 -23.72 22.58 1.61
CA SER A 151 -24.83 23.00 2.49
C SER A 151 -25.47 24.30 1.97
N ASP A 152 -25.66 25.31 2.80
CA ASP A 152 -26.16 26.63 2.41
C ASP A 152 -25.05 27.61 1.99
N LEU A 153 -23.80 27.16 1.93
CA LEU A 153 -22.65 27.99 1.62
C LEU A 153 -22.45 28.05 0.09
N LYS A 154 -22.69 29.21 -0.51
CA LYS A 154 -22.39 29.45 -1.93
C LYS A 154 -20.90 29.65 -2.13
N LEU A 155 -20.33 28.92 -3.06
CA LEU A 155 -18.90 28.99 -3.38
C LEU A 155 -18.64 29.84 -4.62
N LYS A 156 -17.53 30.60 -4.58
CA LYS A 156 -17.00 31.32 -5.74
C LYS A 156 -16.00 30.46 -6.46
N SER A 157 -16.29 30.08 -7.70
CA SER A 157 -15.35 29.31 -8.53
C SER A 157 -14.18 30.18 -9.00
N LEU A 158 -12.99 29.67 -8.80
CA LEU A 158 -11.73 30.24 -9.29
C LEU A 158 -11.04 29.24 -10.20
N PHE A 159 -10.53 29.67 -11.34
CA PHE A 159 -9.88 28.81 -12.32
C PHE A 159 -8.43 29.25 -12.51
N LEU A 160 -7.49 28.34 -12.25
CA LEU A 160 -6.09 28.51 -12.56
C LEU A 160 -5.84 28.01 -13.98
N LYS A 161 -5.26 28.86 -14.84
CA LYS A 161 -5.01 28.55 -16.25
C LYS A 161 -3.51 28.41 -16.59
N VAL A 162 -2.65 28.92 -15.74
CA VAL A 162 -1.20 28.93 -15.99
C VAL A 162 -0.54 27.77 -15.31
N ASN A 163 0.18 26.94 -16.08
CA ASN A 163 1.00 25.87 -15.59
C ASN A 163 2.45 26.34 -15.42
N PHE A 164 2.98 26.20 -14.22
CA PHE A 164 4.35 26.59 -13.85
C PHE A 164 5.33 25.41 -13.85
N ARG A 165 4.84 24.17 -13.91
CA ARG A 165 5.63 22.94 -13.76
C ARG A 165 6.24 22.47 -15.08
N SER A 166 5.48 22.55 -16.18
CA SER A 166 5.84 21.89 -17.43
C SER A 166 6.28 22.89 -18.50
N SER A 167 7.18 22.45 -19.38
CA SER A 167 7.60 23.24 -20.53
C SER A 167 6.45 23.50 -21.50
N LYS A 168 6.60 24.56 -22.30
CA LYS A 168 5.58 24.95 -23.30
C LYS A 168 5.26 23.81 -24.28
N SER A 169 6.28 23.09 -24.75
CA SER A 169 6.11 21.98 -25.69
C SER A 169 5.27 20.83 -25.12
N ILE A 170 5.40 20.53 -23.80
CA ILE A 170 4.58 19.55 -23.11
C ILE A 170 3.13 20.04 -23.01
N ILE A 171 2.93 21.29 -22.61
CA ILE A 171 1.58 21.88 -22.49
C ILE A 171 0.86 21.93 -23.83
N ASP A 172 1.54 22.38 -24.88
CA ASP A 172 0.98 22.42 -26.24
C ASP A 172 0.56 21.04 -26.74
N TRP A 173 1.39 20.01 -26.45
CA TRP A 173 1.07 18.64 -26.78
C TRP A 173 -0.13 18.10 -25.98
N LEU A 174 -0.19 18.37 -24.68
CA LEU A 174 -1.30 17.99 -23.82
C LEU A 174 -2.62 18.63 -24.32
N ASN A 175 -2.62 19.94 -24.56
CA ASN A 175 -3.77 20.65 -25.07
C ASN A 175 -4.28 20.08 -26.39
N ASN A 176 -3.38 19.78 -27.33
CA ASN A 176 -3.74 19.22 -28.63
C ASN A 176 -4.23 17.75 -28.56
N SER A 177 -3.64 16.95 -27.68
CA SER A 177 -3.96 15.54 -27.57
C SER A 177 -5.22 15.30 -26.73
N TYR A 178 -5.29 15.92 -25.56
CA TYR A 178 -6.37 15.64 -24.61
C TYR A 178 -7.70 16.31 -24.98
N SER A 179 -7.68 17.42 -25.71
CA SER A 179 -8.89 17.98 -26.30
C SER A 179 -9.63 17.01 -27.25
N LYS A 180 -8.92 15.99 -27.77
CA LYS A 180 -9.46 14.95 -28.65
C LYS A 180 -9.88 13.68 -27.92
N VAL A 181 -9.36 13.47 -26.70
CA VAL A 181 -9.56 12.25 -25.89
C VAL A 181 -10.66 12.46 -24.86
N PHE A 182 -10.70 13.62 -24.24
CA PHE A 182 -11.74 13.94 -23.26
C PHE A 182 -13.10 14.16 -23.93
N PRO A 183 -14.20 13.88 -23.23
CA PRO A 183 -15.55 14.15 -23.72
C PRO A 183 -15.74 15.62 -24.09
N ILE A 184 -16.59 15.87 -25.12
CA ILE A 184 -16.95 17.22 -25.53
C ILE A 184 -18.06 17.79 -24.62
N LEU A 185 -18.97 16.91 -24.13
CA LEU A 185 -20.08 17.29 -23.31
C LEU A 185 -19.78 17.18 -21.82
N ASP A 186 -20.18 18.22 -21.08
CA ASP A 186 -20.18 18.20 -19.62
C ASP A 186 -21.45 17.47 -19.14
N LEU A 187 -21.31 16.18 -18.83
CA LEU A 187 -22.36 15.32 -18.27
C LEU A 187 -21.92 14.86 -16.87
N PRO A 188 -22.10 15.70 -15.85
CA PRO A 188 -21.62 15.43 -14.50
C PRO A 188 -22.18 14.14 -13.91
N ASP A 189 -23.46 13.84 -14.17
CA ASP A 189 -24.16 12.63 -13.66
C ASP A 189 -23.55 11.33 -14.22
N GLU A 190 -22.84 11.40 -15.36
CA GLU A 190 -22.08 10.29 -15.95
C GLU A 190 -20.57 10.35 -15.61
N GLY A 191 -20.14 11.34 -14.83
CA GLY A 191 -18.74 11.62 -14.54
C GLY A 191 -17.94 12.08 -15.76
N SER A 192 -18.63 12.60 -16.79
CA SER A 192 -18.05 13.10 -18.04
C SER A 192 -17.74 14.57 -17.91
N ILE A 193 -16.47 14.94 -18.05
CA ILE A 193 -15.99 16.32 -17.98
C ILE A 193 -15.19 16.66 -19.25
N PRO A 194 -15.39 17.85 -19.83
CA PRO A 194 -14.60 18.29 -20.96
C PRO A 194 -13.17 18.67 -20.53
N TYR A 195 -12.25 18.61 -21.50
CA TYR A 195 -10.88 19.05 -21.26
C TYR A 195 -10.81 20.57 -21.09
N SER A 196 -10.13 21.00 -20.03
CA SER A 196 -9.81 22.41 -19.80
C SER A 196 -8.34 22.68 -20.15
N SER A 197 -8.09 23.45 -21.18
CA SER A 197 -6.74 23.81 -21.60
C SER A 197 -6.04 24.74 -20.61
N CYS A 198 -4.71 24.63 -20.53
CA CYS A 198 -3.86 25.51 -19.74
C CYS A 198 -2.77 26.16 -20.59
N GLU A 199 -2.17 27.21 -20.04
CA GLU A 199 -1.07 27.97 -20.65
C GLU A 199 0.22 27.72 -19.88
N SER A 200 1.36 27.67 -20.58
CA SER A 200 2.66 27.62 -19.93
C SER A 200 3.09 29.03 -19.50
N ASN A 201 3.72 29.14 -18.33
CA ASN A 201 4.29 30.43 -17.90
C ASN A 201 5.58 30.84 -18.64
N ASN A 202 6.02 30.04 -19.63
CA ASN A 202 7.23 30.29 -20.48
C ASN A 202 8.56 30.37 -19.75
N THR A 203 8.66 30.06 -18.46
CA THR A 203 9.93 30.08 -17.73
C THR A 203 10.78 28.84 -18.02
N ILE A 204 10.16 27.70 -18.31
CA ILE A 204 10.84 26.46 -18.66
C ILE A 204 10.91 26.36 -20.19
N LYS A 205 12.11 26.58 -20.74
CA LYS A 205 12.30 26.65 -22.20
C LYS A 205 12.52 25.29 -22.86
N GLU A 206 13.09 24.33 -22.16
CA GLU A 206 13.45 23.01 -22.69
C GLU A 206 12.49 21.95 -22.17
N GLY A 207 12.23 20.98 -22.99
CA GLY A 207 11.38 19.83 -22.68
C GLY A 207 10.61 19.36 -23.90
N GLY A 208 10.00 18.21 -23.81
CA GLY A 208 9.20 17.61 -24.89
C GLY A 208 8.72 16.22 -24.58
N ILE A 209 7.96 15.67 -25.49
CA ILE A 209 7.44 14.31 -25.43
C ILE A 209 8.03 13.49 -26.56
N LYS A 210 8.57 12.33 -26.20
CA LYS A 210 9.09 11.36 -27.15
C LYS A 210 8.26 10.07 -27.04
N LEU A 211 7.54 9.74 -28.08
CA LEU A 211 6.84 8.46 -28.23
C LEU A 211 7.75 7.46 -28.91
N ILE A 212 7.94 6.31 -28.33
CA ILE A 212 8.88 5.29 -28.81
C ILE A 212 8.13 3.97 -28.94
N PRO A 213 7.68 3.61 -30.14
CA PRO A 213 7.03 2.33 -30.35
C PRO A 213 8.09 1.21 -30.30
N LEU A 214 7.96 0.32 -29.33
CA LEU A 214 8.73 -0.93 -29.30
C LEU A 214 7.94 -1.98 -30.07
N THR A 215 8.46 -2.41 -31.22
CA THR A 215 7.91 -3.50 -32.00
C THR A 215 8.83 -4.69 -31.86
N SER A 216 8.29 -5.83 -31.48
CA SER A 216 9.04 -7.10 -31.44
C SER A 216 8.34 -8.13 -32.29
N ASN A 217 9.12 -8.87 -33.07
CA ASN A 217 8.68 -10.12 -33.71
C ASN A 217 8.63 -11.25 -32.68
N ALA A 218 8.84 -10.95 -31.39
CA ALA A 218 8.89 -11.92 -30.32
C ALA A 218 7.53 -12.61 -30.16
N LYS A 219 7.55 -13.92 -30.23
CA LYS A 219 6.40 -14.76 -29.89
C LYS A 219 6.16 -14.85 -28.38
N ASN A 220 7.08 -14.31 -27.59
CA ASN A 220 7.10 -14.42 -26.14
C ASN A 220 7.07 -13.03 -25.47
N LYS A 221 6.16 -12.85 -24.54
CA LYS A 221 5.99 -11.62 -23.75
C LYS A 221 7.25 -11.25 -22.94
N THR A 222 8.01 -12.25 -22.50
CA THR A 222 9.25 -12.06 -21.74
C THR A 222 10.32 -11.34 -22.54
N GLU A 223 10.50 -11.70 -23.81
CA GLU A 223 11.49 -11.05 -24.70
C GLU A 223 11.13 -9.57 -24.94
N LEU A 224 9.84 -9.25 -25.02
CA LEU A 224 9.39 -7.86 -25.14
C LEU A 224 9.74 -7.03 -23.90
N TYR A 225 9.50 -7.58 -22.72
CA TYR A 225 9.84 -6.91 -21.47
C TYR A 225 11.36 -6.76 -21.24
N GLU A 226 12.16 -7.72 -21.69
CA GLU A 226 13.62 -7.60 -21.67
C GLU A 226 14.11 -6.47 -22.59
N ALA A 227 13.55 -6.36 -23.80
CA ALA A 227 13.85 -5.27 -24.72
C ALA A 227 13.42 -3.90 -24.16
N GLU A 228 12.25 -3.82 -23.55
CA GLU A 228 11.74 -2.63 -22.88
C GLU A 228 12.66 -2.20 -21.74
N ALA A 229 13.05 -3.12 -20.85
CA ALA A 229 13.94 -2.86 -19.73
C ALA A 229 15.31 -2.34 -20.19
N LEU A 230 15.90 -2.96 -21.23
CA LEU A 230 17.16 -2.53 -21.80
C LEU A 230 17.06 -1.11 -22.40
N TYR A 231 15.96 -0.83 -23.08
CA TYR A 231 15.73 0.47 -23.68
C TYR A 231 15.58 1.56 -22.61
N ILE A 232 14.82 1.31 -21.56
CA ILE A 232 14.65 2.23 -20.42
C ILE A 232 15.98 2.47 -19.71
N LEU A 233 16.77 1.42 -19.47
CA LEU A 233 18.11 1.54 -18.89
C LEU A 233 19.01 2.45 -19.72
N ASN A 234 18.99 2.33 -21.04
CA ASN A 234 19.77 3.19 -21.95
C ASN A 234 19.30 4.65 -21.86
N ILE A 235 17.99 4.91 -21.86
CA ILE A 235 17.44 6.27 -21.67
C ILE A 235 17.91 6.86 -20.34
N ILE A 236 17.83 6.10 -19.26
CA ILE A 236 18.28 6.57 -17.94
C ILE A 236 19.76 6.92 -17.96
N LYS A 237 20.60 6.07 -18.57
CA LYS A 237 22.04 6.31 -18.71
C LYS A 237 22.34 7.57 -19.54
N ASP A 238 21.60 7.80 -20.60
CA ASP A 238 21.78 8.98 -21.46
C ASP A 238 21.35 10.27 -20.71
N ILE A 239 20.24 10.24 -19.97
CA ILE A 239 19.82 11.35 -19.14
C ILE A 239 20.89 11.65 -18.08
N ARG A 240 21.41 10.63 -17.39
CA ARG A 240 22.45 10.80 -16.37
C ARG A 240 23.75 11.37 -16.92
N ARG A 241 24.10 11.09 -18.18
CA ARG A 241 25.27 11.68 -18.84
C ARG A 241 25.07 13.15 -19.17
N SER A 242 23.89 13.53 -19.62
CA SER A 242 23.57 14.92 -19.97
C SER A 242 23.19 15.79 -18.79
N SER A 243 22.52 15.24 -17.81
CA SER A 243 21.97 15.91 -16.63
C SER A 243 22.11 15.03 -15.39
N PRO A 244 23.28 15.01 -14.73
CA PRO A 244 23.55 14.09 -13.60
C PRO A 244 22.57 14.25 -12.42
N ASP A 245 22.15 15.49 -12.16
CA ASP A 245 21.31 15.85 -11.00
C ASP A 245 19.80 15.80 -11.30
N ALA A 246 19.40 15.55 -12.55
CA ALA A 246 17.99 15.52 -12.92
C ALA A 246 17.23 14.41 -12.19
N SER A 247 16.05 14.72 -11.69
CA SER A 247 15.14 13.74 -11.11
C SER A 247 14.48 12.90 -12.20
N ILE A 248 14.52 11.57 -12.06
CA ILE A 248 13.97 10.62 -13.05
C ILE A 248 12.96 9.73 -12.38
N ALA A 249 11.76 9.62 -12.96
CA ALA A 249 10.74 8.67 -12.56
C ALA A 249 10.37 7.69 -13.68
N VAL A 250 10.20 6.42 -13.32
CA VAL A 250 9.64 5.37 -14.18
C VAL A 250 8.28 4.99 -13.61
N LEU A 251 7.22 5.29 -14.34
CA LEU A 251 5.84 5.15 -13.91
C LEU A 251 5.15 4.01 -14.64
N THR A 252 4.67 3.00 -13.93
CA THR A 252 3.92 1.89 -14.53
C THR A 252 2.47 1.87 -14.07
N ARG A 253 1.60 1.22 -14.83
CA ARG A 253 0.19 1.04 -14.46
C ARG A 253 0.01 0.05 -13.31
N SER A 254 0.86 -0.96 -13.22
CA SER A 254 0.72 -2.05 -12.25
C SER A 254 2.02 -2.36 -11.53
N ARG A 255 1.91 -2.82 -10.28
CA ARG A 255 3.07 -3.30 -9.49
C ARG A 255 3.73 -4.54 -10.11
N ALA A 256 2.95 -5.39 -10.78
CA ALA A 256 3.50 -6.60 -11.42
C ALA A 256 4.48 -6.23 -12.54
N HIS A 257 4.08 -5.31 -13.44
CA HIS A 257 4.96 -4.80 -14.50
C HIS A 257 6.20 -4.12 -13.94
N LEU A 258 6.02 -3.30 -12.91
CA LEU A 258 7.12 -2.58 -12.27
C LEU A 258 8.15 -3.53 -11.62
N ASN A 259 7.70 -4.57 -10.92
CA ASN A 259 8.58 -5.58 -10.32
C ASN A 259 9.38 -6.36 -11.37
N GLU A 260 8.74 -6.72 -12.47
CA GLU A 260 9.39 -7.41 -13.60
C GLU A 260 10.46 -6.51 -14.24
N LEU A 261 10.11 -5.26 -14.50
CA LEU A 261 11.02 -4.26 -15.07
C LEU A 261 12.26 -4.03 -14.18
N ILE A 262 12.08 -3.81 -12.88
CA ILE A 262 13.20 -3.66 -11.94
C ILE A 262 14.06 -4.92 -11.89
N GLY A 263 13.44 -6.10 -11.87
CA GLY A 263 14.16 -7.37 -11.88
C GLY A 263 15.04 -7.54 -13.13
N LEU A 264 14.54 -7.11 -14.29
CA LEU A 264 15.29 -7.15 -15.55
C LEU A 264 16.40 -6.10 -15.61
N ILE A 265 16.14 -4.88 -15.13
CA ILE A 265 17.15 -3.80 -15.06
C ILE A 265 18.29 -4.21 -14.15
N ASN A 266 18.01 -4.73 -12.95
CA ASN A 266 19.03 -5.17 -11.99
C ASN A 266 19.89 -6.32 -12.53
N LYS A 267 19.34 -7.21 -13.36
CA LYS A 267 20.12 -8.25 -14.05
C LYS A 267 21.14 -7.68 -15.04
N GLN A 268 20.84 -6.53 -15.62
CA GLN A 268 21.70 -5.89 -16.62
C GLN A 268 22.67 -4.89 -16.00
N ASP A 269 22.26 -4.18 -14.96
CA ASP A 269 23.06 -3.19 -14.26
C ASP A 269 22.61 -3.04 -12.81
N ASP A 270 23.21 -3.81 -11.91
CA ASP A 270 22.93 -3.76 -10.46
C ASP A 270 23.53 -2.52 -9.78
N SER A 271 24.33 -1.73 -10.50
CA SER A 271 24.93 -0.50 -9.97
C SER A 271 24.01 0.73 -10.03
N LEU A 272 22.93 0.67 -10.81
CA LEU A 272 21.97 1.75 -10.94
C LEU A 272 21.27 2.01 -9.60
N PRO A 273 21.32 3.25 -9.05
CA PRO A 273 20.60 3.58 -7.83
C PRO A 273 19.10 3.65 -8.12
N ILE A 274 18.35 2.68 -7.63
CA ILE A 274 16.90 2.58 -7.76
C ILE A 274 16.25 2.84 -6.42
N ASP A 275 15.27 3.73 -6.40
CA ASP A 275 14.31 3.91 -5.32
C ASP A 275 12.95 3.35 -5.77
N ALA A 276 12.56 2.22 -5.17
CA ALA A 276 11.34 1.52 -5.52
C ALA A 276 10.33 1.61 -4.35
N ILE A 277 9.41 2.55 -4.46
CA ILE A 277 8.46 2.87 -3.39
C ILE A 277 7.40 1.76 -3.25
N GLU A 278 7.32 1.13 -2.06
CA GLU A 278 6.34 0.10 -1.69
C GLU A 278 6.27 -1.10 -2.67
N MET A 279 7.41 -1.57 -3.17
CA MET A 279 7.44 -2.45 -4.34
C MET A 279 7.43 -3.93 -4.03
N SER A 280 8.08 -4.37 -2.97
CA SER A 280 8.12 -5.79 -2.61
C SER A 280 7.33 -6.03 -1.32
N LYS A 281 6.57 -7.11 -1.30
CA LYS A 281 6.02 -7.60 -0.05
C LYS A 281 7.19 -7.97 0.85
N ILE A 282 7.15 -7.55 2.10
CA ILE A 282 8.17 -7.89 3.08
C ILE A 282 8.39 -9.40 3.21
N GLN A 283 7.36 -10.19 2.93
CA GLN A 283 7.42 -11.66 2.88
C GLN A 283 8.42 -12.22 1.85
N SER A 284 8.75 -11.47 0.79
CA SER A 284 9.74 -11.92 -0.20
C SER A 284 11.18 -11.57 0.15
N ASN A 285 11.41 -10.83 1.24
CA ASN A 285 12.74 -10.49 1.70
C ASN A 285 13.34 -11.65 2.50
N GLN A 286 14.53 -12.14 2.10
CA GLN A 286 15.16 -13.30 2.70
C GLN A 286 15.53 -13.05 4.16
N THR A 287 16.11 -11.90 4.49
CA THR A 287 16.48 -11.52 5.85
C THR A 287 15.30 -11.56 6.81
N PHE A 288 14.14 -11.10 6.31
CA PHE A 288 12.90 -11.12 7.06
C PHE A 288 12.38 -12.56 7.30
N GLN A 289 12.47 -13.44 6.28
CA GLN A 289 12.11 -14.85 6.41
C GLN A 289 13.05 -15.59 7.37
N ASP A 290 14.32 -15.24 7.35
CA ASP A 290 15.31 -15.84 8.21
C ASP A 290 15.05 -15.54 9.71
N ILE A 291 14.80 -14.26 10.05
CA ILE A 291 14.48 -13.87 11.44
C ILE A 291 13.11 -14.40 11.90
N LEU A 292 12.13 -14.47 11.00
CA LEU A 292 10.83 -15.09 11.28
C LEU A 292 10.99 -16.58 11.59
N SER A 293 11.81 -17.29 10.81
CA SER A 293 12.10 -18.72 11.03
C SER A 293 12.80 -18.95 12.37
N LEU A 294 13.79 -18.13 12.72
CA LEU A 294 14.44 -18.17 14.03
C LEU A 294 13.42 -17.93 15.15
N THR A 295 12.55 -16.93 14.99
CA THR A 295 11.53 -16.60 16.00
C THR A 295 10.58 -17.78 16.22
N LYS A 296 10.02 -18.35 15.14
CA LYS A 296 9.09 -19.49 15.25
C LYS A 296 9.78 -20.71 15.87
N ALA A 297 10.99 -21.04 15.44
CA ALA A 297 11.78 -22.14 16.00
C ALA A 297 12.02 -21.99 17.51
N LEU A 298 12.32 -20.79 17.99
CA LEU A 298 12.57 -20.52 19.41
C LEU A 298 11.31 -20.56 20.28
N PHE A 299 10.14 -20.32 19.70
CA PHE A 299 8.88 -20.39 20.43
C PHE A 299 8.17 -21.72 20.32
N ASP A 300 8.44 -22.52 19.27
CA ASP A 300 7.95 -23.89 19.12
C ASP A 300 9.11 -24.85 18.77
N PHE A 301 9.57 -25.60 19.77
CA PHE A 301 10.63 -26.58 19.59
C PHE A 301 10.19 -27.80 18.76
N SER A 302 8.89 -28.01 18.56
CA SER A 302 8.35 -29.09 17.72
C SER A 302 8.28 -28.71 16.23
N ASP A 303 8.40 -27.43 15.89
CA ASP A 303 8.34 -26.93 14.52
C ASP A 303 9.61 -27.25 13.73
N ARG A 304 9.66 -28.44 13.16
CA ARG A 304 10.80 -28.94 12.40
C ARG A 304 11.16 -28.06 11.21
N ALA A 305 10.16 -27.51 10.52
CA ALA A 305 10.38 -26.71 9.31
C ALA A 305 11.15 -25.42 9.62
N HIS A 306 10.72 -24.68 10.63
CA HIS A 306 11.39 -23.43 10.99
C HIS A 306 12.73 -23.67 11.68
N TRP A 307 12.92 -24.77 12.40
CA TRP A 307 14.24 -25.16 12.91
C TRP A 307 15.22 -25.47 11.78
N VAL A 308 14.84 -26.25 10.78
CA VAL A 308 15.67 -26.52 9.60
C VAL A 308 16.02 -25.23 8.87
N ALA A 309 15.06 -24.33 8.68
CA ALA A 309 15.27 -23.02 8.09
C ALA A 309 16.28 -22.19 8.91
N ALA A 310 16.11 -22.09 10.24
CA ALA A 310 17.00 -21.33 11.13
C ALA A 310 18.43 -21.86 11.11
N LEU A 311 18.64 -23.17 10.99
CA LEU A 311 19.96 -23.78 10.88
C LEU A 311 20.63 -23.53 9.52
N LYS A 312 19.83 -23.30 8.47
CA LYS A 312 20.34 -22.94 7.14
C LYS A 312 20.71 -21.46 7.04
N CYS A 313 20.12 -20.59 7.87
CA CYS A 313 20.36 -19.14 7.86
C CYS A 313 21.85 -18.80 8.05
N PRO A 314 22.32 -17.64 7.57
CA PRO A 314 23.73 -17.25 7.55
C PRO A 314 24.45 -17.39 8.92
N TRP A 315 23.76 -17.12 10.01
CA TRP A 315 24.31 -17.19 11.36
C TRP A 315 24.61 -18.62 11.89
N CYS A 316 24.07 -19.66 11.24
CA CYS A 316 24.47 -21.04 11.49
C CYS A 316 25.10 -21.67 10.24
N GLY A 317 24.48 -21.46 9.06
CA GLY A 317 25.01 -21.75 7.75
C GLY A 317 25.28 -23.23 7.48
N LEU A 318 24.45 -24.14 7.99
CA LEU A 318 24.56 -25.56 7.63
C LEU A 318 24.17 -25.76 6.16
N SER A 319 24.91 -26.61 5.48
CA SER A 319 24.58 -27.02 4.11
C SER A 319 23.40 -27.97 4.08
N VAL A 320 22.75 -28.10 2.91
CA VAL A 320 21.67 -29.08 2.74
C VAL A 320 22.14 -30.49 3.04
N ASN A 321 23.38 -30.83 2.67
CA ASN A 321 23.96 -32.14 2.99
C ASN A 321 24.12 -32.36 4.49
N ASP A 322 24.55 -31.34 5.25
CA ASP A 322 24.64 -31.43 6.72
C ASP A 322 23.26 -31.66 7.35
N LEU A 323 22.21 -30.97 6.83
CA LEU A 323 20.84 -31.12 7.31
C LEU A 323 20.26 -32.52 7.00
N VAL A 324 20.55 -33.06 5.82
CA VAL A 324 20.17 -34.43 5.45
C VAL A 324 20.83 -35.43 6.40
N LEU A 325 22.15 -35.34 6.62
CA LEU A 325 22.88 -36.21 7.56
C LEU A 325 22.28 -36.21 8.96
N LEU A 326 21.87 -35.04 9.44
CA LEU A 326 21.32 -34.93 10.80
C LEU A 326 19.89 -35.42 10.92
N PHE A 327 19.04 -35.29 9.87
CA PHE A 327 17.59 -35.38 10.03
C PHE A 327 16.89 -36.42 9.17
N GLU A 328 17.57 -37.03 8.17
CA GLU A 328 16.96 -38.00 7.26
C GLU A 328 16.48 -39.30 7.98
N LYS A 329 17.21 -39.72 9.00
CA LYS A 329 16.94 -41.00 9.68
C LYS A 329 15.89 -40.93 10.77
N ASP A 330 15.62 -39.75 11.30
CA ASP A 330 14.67 -39.57 12.39
C ASP A 330 13.70 -38.41 12.08
N HIS A 331 12.45 -38.76 11.79
CA HIS A 331 11.37 -37.81 11.51
C HIS A 331 10.45 -37.57 12.71
N LYS A 332 10.69 -38.25 13.85
CA LYS A 332 9.83 -38.18 15.04
C LYS A 332 10.36 -37.24 16.10
N SER A 333 11.65 -37.25 16.34
CA SER A 333 12.28 -36.39 17.33
C SER A 333 12.31 -34.94 16.91
N SER A 334 12.30 -34.01 17.86
CA SER A 334 12.45 -32.58 17.57
C SER A 334 13.86 -32.30 17.03
N ILE A 335 13.97 -31.26 16.16
CA ILE A 335 15.28 -30.86 15.65
C ILE A 335 16.22 -30.45 16.80
N TRP A 336 15.65 -29.82 17.85
CA TRP A 336 16.42 -29.46 19.05
C TRP A 336 17.05 -30.64 19.74
N GLU A 337 16.37 -31.76 19.87
CA GLU A 337 16.91 -33.00 20.41
C GLU A 337 18.03 -33.56 19.52
N LEU A 338 17.79 -33.63 18.21
CA LEU A 338 18.75 -34.18 17.25
C LEU A 338 20.07 -33.38 17.19
N ILE A 339 20.02 -32.04 17.19
CA ILE A 339 21.24 -31.23 17.17
C ILE A 339 22.01 -31.26 18.49
N ASN A 340 21.40 -31.72 19.59
CA ASN A 340 22.06 -31.93 20.88
C ASN A 340 22.60 -33.35 21.05
N ASP A 341 22.30 -34.27 20.11
CA ASP A 341 22.88 -35.60 20.12
C ASP A 341 24.32 -35.58 19.59
N LYS A 342 25.29 -35.92 20.47
CA LYS A 342 26.70 -35.94 20.13
C LYS A 342 27.05 -36.95 19.04
N ASN A 343 26.33 -38.09 18.97
CA ASN A 343 26.59 -39.12 17.99
C ASN A 343 26.20 -38.64 16.56
N LEU A 344 25.11 -37.87 16.44
CA LEU A 344 24.69 -37.29 15.16
C LEU A 344 25.63 -36.14 14.77
N THR A 345 25.91 -35.23 15.68
CA THR A 345 26.73 -34.04 15.39
C THR A 345 28.19 -34.36 15.07
N SER A 346 28.71 -35.49 15.58
CA SER A 346 30.06 -35.97 15.23
C SER A 346 30.21 -36.42 13.77
N GLN A 347 29.13 -36.64 13.04
CA GLN A 347 29.15 -36.99 11.61
C GLN A 347 29.36 -35.77 10.71
N LEU A 348 29.23 -34.57 11.25
CA LEU A 348 29.45 -33.33 10.52
C LEU A 348 30.91 -33.07 10.28
N ASN A 349 31.27 -32.36 9.22
CA ASN A 349 32.60 -31.85 9.03
C ASN A 349 32.96 -30.85 10.15
N SER A 350 34.27 -30.68 10.40
CA SER A 350 34.78 -29.86 11.51
C SER A 350 34.25 -28.42 11.53
N ASN A 351 34.02 -27.84 10.33
CA ASN A 351 33.57 -26.46 10.22
C ASN A 351 32.05 -26.34 10.53
N SER A 352 31.23 -27.23 9.99
CA SER A 352 29.81 -27.32 10.30
C SER A 352 29.53 -27.63 11.77
N ALA A 353 30.30 -28.54 12.34
CA ALA A 353 30.22 -28.90 13.77
C ALA A 353 30.54 -27.70 14.68
N LYS A 354 31.57 -26.90 14.36
CA LYS A 354 31.90 -25.66 15.10
C LYS A 354 30.78 -24.62 15.03
N ARG A 355 30.24 -24.39 13.85
CA ARG A 355 29.13 -23.42 13.67
C ARG A 355 27.88 -23.87 14.43
N LEU A 356 27.50 -25.13 14.29
CA LEU A 356 26.37 -25.70 15.03
C LEU A 356 26.56 -25.61 16.54
N SER A 357 27.76 -25.94 17.05
CA SER A 357 28.09 -25.84 18.48
C SER A 357 27.97 -24.39 19.00
N ALA A 358 28.45 -23.41 18.23
CA ALA A 358 28.31 -21.99 18.57
C ALA A 358 26.82 -21.56 18.60
N PHE A 359 26.03 -21.97 17.62
CA PHE A 359 24.59 -21.70 17.56
C PHE A 359 23.87 -22.31 18.79
N ILE A 360 24.09 -23.59 19.08
CA ILE A 360 23.49 -24.27 20.22
C ILE A 360 23.85 -23.57 21.54
N LYS A 361 25.11 -23.15 21.68
CA LYS A 361 25.58 -22.46 22.89
C LYS A 361 24.80 -21.16 23.11
N VAL A 362 24.63 -20.34 22.09
CA VAL A 362 23.86 -19.08 22.19
C VAL A 362 22.43 -19.38 22.61
N ILE A 363 21.75 -20.35 21.95
CA ILE A 363 20.37 -20.69 22.30
C ILE A 363 20.26 -21.16 23.75
N LYS A 364 21.14 -22.10 24.20
CA LYS A 364 21.14 -22.60 25.58
C LYS A 364 21.34 -21.51 26.63
N CYS A 365 22.22 -20.56 26.36
CA CYS A 365 22.45 -19.44 27.28
C CYS A 365 21.25 -18.49 27.41
N ASN A 366 20.46 -18.35 26.34
CA ASN A 366 19.39 -17.37 26.30
C ASN A 366 17.98 -17.93 26.57
N ILE A 367 17.76 -19.25 26.38
CA ILE A 367 16.44 -19.84 26.51
C ILE A 367 15.80 -19.63 27.89
N GLN A 368 16.59 -19.50 28.93
CA GLN A 368 16.12 -19.22 30.30
C GLN A 368 15.46 -17.85 30.46
N TYR A 369 15.71 -16.93 29.55
CA TYR A 369 15.12 -15.59 29.54
C TYR A 369 13.77 -15.54 28.80
N ARG A 370 13.38 -16.63 28.10
CA ARG A 370 12.10 -16.72 27.42
C ARG A 370 10.95 -16.51 28.42
N GLY A 371 10.07 -15.53 28.13
CA GLY A 371 8.99 -15.14 29.01
C GLY A 371 9.38 -14.30 30.25
N ARG A 372 10.69 -13.98 30.41
CA ARG A 372 11.17 -13.07 31.49
C ARG A 372 11.51 -11.69 30.99
N VAL A 373 11.73 -11.55 29.71
CA VAL A 373 11.97 -10.27 28.99
C VAL A 373 10.96 -10.12 27.86
N SER A 374 10.85 -8.92 27.28
CA SER A 374 9.98 -8.74 26.11
C SER A 374 10.41 -9.65 24.95
N HIS A 375 9.44 -10.12 24.15
CA HIS A 375 9.71 -10.99 23.00
C HIS A 375 10.67 -10.34 22.01
N ARG A 376 10.51 -9.03 21.77
CA ARG A 376 11.44 -8.23 20.97
C ARG A 376 12.88 -8.35 21.48
N TYR A 377 13.11 -8.03 22.75
CA TYR A 377 14.44 -8.07 23.35
C TYR A 377 15.04 -9.49 23.32
N PHE A 378 14.21 -10.51 23.58
CA PHE A 378 14.64 -11.91 23.54
C PHE A 378 15.19 -12.30 22.15
N ILE A 379 14.44 -12.02 21.09
CA ILE A 379 14.83 -12.36 19.71
C ILE A 379 16.01 -11.50 19.26
N GLU A 380 15.97 -10.20 19.50
CA GLU A 380 17.07 -9.29 19.15
C GLU A 380 18.38 -9.67 19.80
N SER A 381 18.36 -10.00 21.10
CA SER A 381 19.55 -10.41 21.84
C SER A 381 20.15 -11.71 21.27
N ILE A 382 19.34 -12.72 20.96
CA ILE A 382 19.80 -13.96 20.36
C ILE A 382 20.39 -13.69 18.97
N TRP A 383 19.69 -12.94 18.13
CA TRP A 383 20.13 -12.63 16.77
C TRP A 383 21.48 -11.89 16.76
N ARG A 384 21.67 -10.91 17.65
CA ARG A 384 22.95 -10.19 17.81
C ARG A 384 24.07 -11.12 18.30
N GLN A 385 23.80 -11.98 19.29
CA GLN A 385 24.78 -12.94 19.77
C GLN A 385 25.18 -14.01 18.75
N LEU A 386 24.25 -14.33 17.82
CA LEU A 386 24.51 -15.16 16.64
C LEU A 386 25.25 -14.39 15.52
N LYS A 387 25.66 -13.13 15.76
CA LYS A 387 26.34 -12.26 14.80
C LYS A 387 25.50 -11.98 13.55
N GLY A 388 24.20 -11.88 13.75
CA GLY A 388 23.26 -11.62 12.66
C GLY A 388 23.60 -10.36 11.87
N GLU A 389 24.06 -9.29 12.54
CA GLU A 389 24.48 -8.03 11.89
C GLU A 389 25.69 -8.25 10.95
N GLU A 390 26.66 -9.12 11.31
CA GLU A 390 27.84 -9.41 10.48
C GLU A 390 27.47 -10.19 9.21
N SER A 391 26.30 -10.82 9.17
CA SER A 391 25.81 -11.58 8.02
C SER A 391 25.01 -10.75 7.02
N MET A 392 24.73 -9.48 7.34
CA MET A 392 23.97 -8.58 6.48
C MET A 392 24.86 -8.01 5.38
N ILE A 393 24.33 -7.98 4.16
CA ILE A 393 25.05 -7.47 2.97
C ILE A 393 24.69 -6.01 2.76
N ASP A 394 23.46 -5.61 3.11
CA ASP A 394 22.91 -4.30 2.86
C ASP A 394 22.42 -3.62 4.16
N SER A 395 22.61 -2.33 4.28
CA SER A 395 22.06 -1.52 5.38
C SER A 395 20.53 -1.58 5.47
N HIS A 396 19.84 -1.87 4.35
CA HIS A 396 18.40 -2.11 4.34
C HIS A 396 18.00 -3.36 5.09
N ASP A 397 18.86 -4.35 5.18
CA ASP A 397 18.58 -5.58 5.95
C ASP A 397 18.41 -5.26 7.43
N ILE A 398 19.21 -4.34 7.98
CA ILE A 398 19.07 -3.89 9.37
C ILE A 398 17.74 -3.17 9.58
N GLN A 399 17.30 -2.34 8.63
CA GLN A 399 15.99 -1.70 8.69
C GLN A 399 14.85 -2.72 8.65
N ASN A 400 14.98 -3.77 7.82
CA ASN A 400 14.02 -4.85 7.73
C ASN A 400 13.93 -5.65 9.04
N ILE A 401 15.08 -5.90 9.71
CA ILE A 401 15.10 -6.54 11.03
C ILE A 401 14.39 -5.65 12.08
N ASN A 402 14.68 -4.35 12.11
CA ASN A 402 14.04 -3.44 13.04
C ASN A 402 12.51 -3.41 12.81
N LEU A 403 12.08 -3.36 11.55
CA LEU A 403 10.66 -3.44 11.21
C LEU A 403 10.05 -4.78 11.65
N PHE A 404 10.76 -5.90 11.48
CA PHE A 404 10.29 -7.19 12.01
C PHE A 404 10.09 -7.14 13.52
N LEU A 405 11.06 -6.59 14.25
CA LEU A 405 11.01 -6.49 15.71
C LEU A 405 9.86 -5.59 16.19
N GLU A 406 9.53 -4.53 15.46
CA GLU A 406 8.35 -3.68 15.71
C GLU A 406 7.04 -4.46 15.51
N LEU A 407 6.92 -5.21 14.39
CA LEU A 407 5.75 -6.04 14.12
C LEU A 407 5.60 -7.18 15.13
N LEU A 408 6.72 -7.75 15.58
CA LEU A 408 6.74 -8.75 16.63
C LEU A 408 6.20 -8.18 17.95
N GLU A 409 6.62 -6.97 18.32
CA GLU A 409 6.14 -6.28 19.51
C GLU A 409 4.63 -5.98 19.43
N GLU A 410 4.15 -5.51 18.26
CA GLU A 410 2.71 -5.28 18.02
C GLU A 410 1.87 -6.56 18.08
N ALA A 411 2.44 -7.69 17.65
CA ALA A 411 1.78 -9.00 17.68
C ALA A 411 1.92 -9.75 19.00
N SER A 412 2.64 -9.18 19.97
CA SER A 412 2.96 -9.84 21.24
C SER A 412 2.18 -9.25 22.39
N ASP A 413 1.71 -10.13 23.28
CA ASP A 413 1.29 -9.78 24.63
C ASP A 413 2.44 -10.10 25.59
N THR A 414 2.25 -9.77 26.90
CA THR A 414 3.28 -10.02 27.95
C THR A 414 3.73 -11.48 28.05
N LEU A 415 2.87 -12.43 27.66
CA LEU A 415 3.11 -13.88 27.86
C LEU A 415 3.22 -14.68 26.57
N SER A 416 2.71 -14.17 25.44
CA SER A 416 2.62 -14.95 24.20
C SER A 416 2.76 -14.08 22.95
N ILE A 417 3.13 -14.73 21.85
CA ILE A 417 3.11 -14.15 20.50
C ILE A 417 1.89 -14.69 19.77
N ASP A 418 1.04 -13.79 19.24
CA ASP A 418 0.01 -14.16 18.28
C ASP A 418 0.65 -14.26 16.88
N PHE A 419 1.11 -15.45 16.50
CA PHE A 419 1.73 -15.69 15.20
C PHE A 419 0.78 -15.45 14.03
N LEU A 420 -0.55 -15.66 14.20
CA LEU A 420 -1.53 -15.36 13.15
C LEU A 420 -1.65 -13.86 12.93
N LYS A 421 -1.64 -13.08 14.00
CA LYS A 421 -1.60 -11.61 13.92
C LYS A 421 -0.29 -11.15 13.28
N LEU A 422 0.85 -11.69 13.69
CA LEU A 422 2.16 -11.37 13.11
C LEU A 422 2.18 -11.63 11.60
N GLU A 423 1.73 -12.78 11.15
CA GLU A 423 1.66 -13.13 9.73
C GLU A 423 0.74 -12.20 8.94
N ARG A 424 -0.39 -11.78 9.51
CA ARG A 424 -1.28 -10.78 8.89
C ARG A 424 -0.63 -9.41 8.78
N LEU A 425 0.07 -8.96 9.81
CA LEU A 425 0.81 -7.71 9.80
C LEU A 425 1.89 -7.74 8.72
N ILE A 426 2.66 -8.83 8.64
CA ILE A 426 3.69 -9.07 7.62
C ILE A 426 3.08 -9.08 6.21
N ALA A 427 1.96 -9.77 6.00
CA ALA A 427 1.31 -9.88 4.69
C ALA A 427 0.87 -8.54 4.11
N ASN A 428 0.57 -7.57 4.97
CA ASN A 428 0.08 -6.25 4.58
C ASN A 428 1.19 -5.18 4.50
N LYS A 429 2.43 -5.51 4.86
CA LYS A 429 3.56 -4.57 4.80
C LYS A 429 4.33 -4.71 3.49
N TYR A 430 4.74 -3.57 2.96
CA TYR A 430 5.61 -3.44 1.79
C TYR A 430 6.89 -2.75 2.20
N ILE A 431 8.00 -3.16 1.59
CA ILE A 431 9.30 -2.54 1.77
C ILE A 431 9.55 -1.61 0.59
N SER A 432 10.00 -0.41 0.88
CA SER A 432 10.62 0.47 -0.10
C SER A 432 12.11 0.10 -0.19
N LYS A 433 12.59 -0.23 -1.39
CA LYS A 433 14.02 -0.28 -1.66
C LYS A 433 14.48 1.15 -1.91
N THR A 434 14.90 1.83 -0.88
CA THR A 434 15.45 3.18 -1.02
C THR A 434 16.97 3.07 -1.16
N SER A 435 17.51 3.50 -2.27
CA SER A 435 18.97 3.57 -2.43
C SER A 435 19.52 4.68 -1.54
N ILE A 436 20.58 4.40 -0.80
CA ILE A 436 21.32 5.40 -0.01
C ILE A 436 22.18 6.28 -0.95
N LYS A 437 22.33 5.87 -2.22
CA LYS A 437 23.08 6.63 -3.22
C LYS A 437 22.35 7.93 -3.55
N GLU A 438 23.11 8.97 -3.80
CA GLU A 438 22.57 10.26 -4.21
C GLU A 438 21.77 10.15 -5.50
N ASN A 439 20.63 10.84 -5.53
CA ASN A 439 19.75 10.98 -6.69
C ASN A 439 19.31 9.66 -7.35
N PRO A 440 18.57 8.75 -6.65
CA PRO A 440 18.11 7.50 -7.22
C PRO A 440 17.03 7.72 -8.30
N VAL A 441 16.95 6.79 -9.27
CA VAL A 441 15.82 6.72 -10.19
C VAL A 441 14.60 6.18 -9.45
N GLN A 442 13.50 6.92 -9.48
CA GLN A 442 12.29 6.54 -8.76
C GLN A 442 11.40 5.65 -9.62
N PHE A 443 11.09 4.47 -9.11
CA PHE A 443 10.19 3.51 -9.72
C PHE A 443 8.92 3.40 -8.92
N MET A 444 7.77 3.69 -9.55
CA MET A 444 6.48 3.66 -8.87
C MET A 444 5.30 3.43 -9.81
N THR A 445 4.13 3.18 -9.24
CA THR A 445 2.91 3.17 -10.04
C THR A 445 2.41 4.60 -10.28
N ILE A 446 1.66 4.79 -11.38
CA ILE A 446 1.05 6.10 -11.73
C ILE A 446 0.24 6.66 -10.54
N GLN A 447 -0.47 5.81 -9.77
CA GLN A 447 -1.24 6.28 -8.62
C GLN A 447 -0.36 6.85 -7.49
N LYS A 448 0.88 6.36 -7.38
CA LYS A 448 1.82 6.82 -6.34
C LYS A 448 2.56 8.10 -6.74
N SER A 449 2.60 8.43 -8.02
CA SER A 449 3.23 9.68 -8.50
C SER A 449 2.33 10.91 -8.35
N LYS A 450 1.07 10.74 -7.94
CA LYS A 450 0.16 11.88 -7.73
C LYS A 450 0.74 12.85 -6.70
N GLY A 451 0.78 14.14 -7.06
CA GLY A 451 1.40 15.20 -6.23
C GLY A 451 2.92 15.31 -6.33
N LEU A 452 3.60 14.38 -7.04
CA LEU A 452 5.04 14.44 -7.26
C LEU A 452 5.38 15.12 -8.60
N GLU A 453 6.63 15.58 -8.72
CA GLU A 453 7.14 16.18 -9.94
C GLU A 453 8.58 15.70 -10.21
N PHE A 454 8.92 15.56 -11.49
CA PHE A 454 10.21 15.06 -11.95
C PHE A 454 10.66 15.79 -13.21
N ASP A 455 11.96 15.93 -13.40
CA ASP A 455 12.52 16.51 -14.64
C ASP A 455 12.29 15.58 -15.82
N HIS A 456 12.39 14.27 -15.62
CA HIS A 456 12.14 13.26 -16.64
C HIS A 456 11.18 12.18 -16.14
N VAL A 457 10.16 11.91 -16.94
CA VAL A 457 9.17 10.85 -16.67
C VAL A 457 9.17 9.85 -17.82
N ILE A 458 9.37 8.58 -17.49
CA ILE A 458 9.33 7.46 -18.44
C ILE A 458 8.08 6.64 -18.12
N ILE A 459 7.25 6.38 -19.12
CA ILE A 459 6.02 5.57 -18.99
C ILE A 459 6.15 4.41 -19.96
N PRO A 460 6.49 3.21 -19.46
CA PRO A 460 6.61 1.99 -20.26
C PRO A 460 5.27 1.48 -20.78
#